data_de7e2552f81156186c3a4bf1b3993a2c
#
_entry.id   de7e2552f81156186c3a4bf1b3993a2c
#
_cell.length_a   1.000
_cell.length_b   1.000
_cell.length_c   1.000
_cell.angle_alpha   90.00
_cell.angle_beta   90.00
_cell.angle_gamma   90.00
#
_symmetry.space_group_name_H-M   'P 1'
#
loop_
_entity.id
_entity.type
_entity.pdbx_description
1 polymer ?
#
loop_
_entity_poly.entity_id
_entity_poly.type
_entity_poly.pdbx_seq_one_letter_code
_entity_poly.pdbx_strand_id
1 'polypeptide(L)'
;ALQVQAAHDDANLYLRLQWKTQMARAGQMHDYMMFDGEKWAFIGGPRSKEAVRSGAQPPLYEDRLSVMIDDGKVPMFANQGCWLTCHTGMRDMPGEPTKEQVQAHPLIGQTHKESDVRKYLPATRTDEAASWDKTRTPEEIARLKEAGAFVELMQWRGHRSNPVGMADDGYVLDYRLVDAG
;
A
#
# COMPACT_ATOMS: atom_id res chain seq x y z
N ALA A 1 20.72 3.45 -1.32
CA ALA A 1 20.66 2.93 0.05
C ALA A 1 19.66 3.76 0.85
N LEU A 2 18.85 3.13 1.68
CA LEU A 2 18.00 3.75 2.69
C LEU A 2 18.77 3.76 4.01
N GLN A 3 18.89 4.91 4.66
CA GLN A 3 19.39 5.04 6.02
C GLN A 3 18.21 5.15 6.96
N VAL A 4 18.20 4.37 8.02
CA VAL A 4 17.15 4.36 9.04
C VAL A 4 17.78 4.61 10.41
N GLN A 5 17.21 5.55 11.13
CA GLN A 5 17.53 5.80 12.54
C GLN A 5 16.22 5.75 13.32
N ALA A 6 16.24 5.12 14.46
CA ALA A 6 15.08 5.03 15.34
C ALA A 6 15.46 5.49 16.75
N ALA A 7 14.56 6.16 17.41
CA ALA A 7 14.63 6.52 18.81
C ALA A 7 13.23 6.40 19.41
N HIS A 8 13.12 6.23 20.70
CA HIS A 8 11.84 6.19 21.41
C HIS A 8 11.94 6.86 22.76
N ASP A 9 10.84 7.31 23.25
CA ASP A 9 10.59 7.64 24.66
C ASP A 9 9.44 6.77 25.20
N ASP A 10 8.88 7.11 26.33
CA ASP A 10 7.81 6.31 26.96
C ASP A 10 6.48 6.33 26.18
N ALA A 11 6.29 7.26 25.25
CA ALA A 11 5.03 7.48 24.55
C ALA A 11 5.16 7.40 23.02
N ASN A 12 6.36 7.61 22.46
CA ASN A 12 6.54 7.83 21.04
C ASN A 12 7.69 7.01 20.46
N LEU A 13 7.52 6.57 19.21
CA LEU A 13 8.57 6.07 18.34
C LEU A 13 8.92 7.13 17.30
N TYR A 14 10.18 7.50 17.23
CA TYR A 14 10.71 8.45 16.25
C TYR A 14 11.50 7.71 15.19
N LEU A 15 11.13 7.89 13.93
CA LEU A 15 11.83 7.32 12.81
C LEU A 15 12.39 8.42 11.91
N ARG A 16 13.70 8.35 11.65
CA ARG A 16 14.34 9.17 10.62
C ARG A 16 14.77 8.27 9.49
N LEU A 17 14.25 8.56 8.29
CA LEU A 17 14.52 7.82 7.08
C LEU A 17 15.12 8.75 6.05
N GLN A 18 16.24 8.36 5.47
CA GLN A 18 16.97 9.17 4.51
C GLN A 18 17.41 8.32 3.33
N TRP A 19 17.13 8.78 2.13
CA TRP A 19 17.58 8.15 0.89
C TRP A 19 17.95 9.19 -0.15
N LYS A 20 18.71 8.76 -1.13
CA LYS A 20 19.04 9.59 -2.28
C LYS A 20 17.99 9.34 -3.36
N THR A 21 17.28 10.37 -3.78
CA THR A 21 16.41 10.27 -4.94
C THR A 21 17.25 10.04 -6.20
N GLN A 22 16.76 9.14 -7.05
CA GLN A 22 17.45 8.84 -8.33
C GLN A 22 17.05 9.78 -9.44
N MET A 23 16.06 10.62 -9.22
CA MET A 23 15.50 11.50 -10.26
C MET A 23 16.14 12.88 -10.20
N ALA A 24 16.31 13.49 -11.39
CA ALA A 24 16.90 14.81 -11.54
C ALA A 24 16.11 15.94 -10.85
N ARG A 25 14.88 15.64 -10.42
CA ARG A 25 13.99 16.55 -9.69
C ARG A 25 13.48 15.86 -8.46
N ALA A 26 13.92 16.29 -7.29
CA ALA A 26 13.45 15.77 -6.02
C ALA A 26 11.93 15.98 -5.83
N GLY A 27 11.26 14.99 -5.25
CA GLY A 27 9.84 15.08 -4.96
C GLY A 27 8.92 15.10 -6.18
N GLN A 28 9.33 14.47 -7.28
CA GLN A 28 8.51 14.47 -8.49
C GLN A 28 7.18 13.74 -8.33
N MET A 29 6.21 14.41 -8.86
CA MET A 29 4.81 14.21 -8.54
C MET A 29 4.15 13.16 -9.41
N HIS A 30 3.37 12.34 -8.80
CA HIS A 30 2.30 11.61 -9.42
C HIS A 30 1.27 12.60 -10.00
N ASP A 31 0.91 12.45 -11.26
CA ASP A 31 0.00 13.37 -11.97
C ASP A 31 0.47 14.84 -11.95
N TYR A 32 1.76 15.05 -12.15
CA TYR A 32 2.32 16.39 -12.23
C TYR A 32 1.73 17.16 -13.41
N MET A 33 1.25 18.38 -13.15
CA MET A 33 0.75 19.28 -14.17
C MET A 33 1.86 20.25 -14.60
N MET A 34 2.06 20.38 -15.88
CA MET A 34 2.97 21.36 -16.49
C MET A 34 2.28 22.10 -17.62
N PHE A 35 2.53 23.40 -17.71
CA PHE A 35 2.08 24.21 -18.84
C PHE A 35 3.01 23.96 -20.04
N ASP A 36 2.45 23.53 -21.17
CA ASP A 36 3.21 23.16 -22.37
C ASP A 36 3.41 24.34 -23.35
N GLY A 37 2.90 25.50 -22.98
CA GLY A 37 2.90 26.73 -23.84
C GLY A 37 1.49 27.08 -24.31
N GLU A 38 0.55 26.16 -24.31
CA GLU A 38 -0.84 26.36 -24.72
C GLU A 38 -1.83 25.99 -23.61
N LYS A 39 -1.58 24.91 -22.89
CA LYS A 39 -2.48 24.37 -21.87
C LYS A 39 -1.72 23.67 -20.75
N TRP A 40 -2.42 23.44 -19.65
CA TRP A 40 -1.96 22.58 -18.58
C TRP A 40 -2.16 21.11 -18.95
N ALA A 41 -1.09 20.31 -18.92
CA ALA A 41 -1.10 18.89 -19.25
C ALA A 41 -0.45 18.05 -18.15
N PHE A 42 -0.96 16.84 -17.96
CA PHE A 42 -0.33 15.86 -17.07
C PHE A 42 0.94 15.31 -17.70
N ILE A 43 2.00 15.22 -16.91
CA ILE A 43 3.25 14.59 -17.34
C ILE A 43 3.66 13.47 -16.39
N GLY A 44 4.15 12.37 -16.97
CA GLY A 44 4.83 11.28 -16.25
C GLY A 44 4.00 10.42 -15.32
N GLY A 45 2.76 10.78 -15.04
CA GLY A 45 1.88 10.02 -14.15
C GLY A 45 1.00 8.98 -14.86
N PRO A 46 0.11 8.29 -14.12
CA PRO A 46 -0.80 7.29 -14.68
C PRO A 46 -1.69 7.81 -15.82
N ARG A 47 -2.04 9.09 -15.78
CA ARG A 47 -2.84 9.75 -16.84
C ARG A 47 -2.07 9.99 -18.13
N SER A 48 -0.74 9.92 -18.08
CA SER A 48 0.16 10.12 -19.22
C SER A 48 0.69 8.80 -19.80
N LYS A 49 0.01 7.68 -19.57
CA LYS A 49 0.53 6.33 -19.90
C LYS A 49 1.02 6.19 -21.34
N GLU A 50 0.30 6.74 -22.30
CA GLU A 50 0.69 6.65 -23.70
C GLU A 50 1.95 7.48 -23.99
N ALA A 51 2.01 8.70 -23.50
CA ALA A 51 3.17 9.57 -23.65
C ALA A 51 4.42 8.97 -22.97
N VAL A 52 4.25 8.30 -21.83
CA VAL A 52 5.33 7.60 -21.15
C VAL A 52 5.78 6.36 -21.94
N ARG A 53 4.85 5.58 -22.48
CA ARG A 53 5.18 4.38 -23.29
C ARG A 53 5.90 4.73 -24.58
N SER A 54 5.48 5.79 -25.24
CA SER A 54 6.11 6.28 -26.46
C SER A 54 7.44 6.98 -26.23
N GLY A 55 7.82 7.24 -24.97
CA GLY A 55 9.02 8.00 -24.63
C GLY A 55 8.89 9.53 -24.82
N ALA A 56 7.69 10.01 -25.14
CA ALA A 56 7.43 11.46 -25.29
C ALA A 56 7.47 12.20 -23.94
N GLN A 57 7.28 11.47 -22.85
CA GLN A 57 7.40 12.00 -21.49
C GLN A 57 8.17 11.03 -20.59
N PRO A 58 8.96 11.53 -19.61
CA PRO A 58 9.62 10.69 -18.63
C PRO A 58 8.60 10.04 -17.68
N PRO A 59 8.89 8.85 -17.16
CA PRO A 59 8.07 8.20 -16.12
C PRO A 59 8.30 8.88 -14.78
N LEU A 60 7.55 9.93 -14.49
CA LEU A 60 7.61 10.64 -13.21
C LEU A 60 6.70 9.99 -12.19
N TYR A 61 7.21 9.78 -11.00
CA TYR A 61 6.44 9.26 -9.87
C TYR A 61 6.96 9.84 -8.56
N GLU A 62 6.06 10.05 -7.60
CA GLU A 62 6.45 10.54 -6.28
C GLU A 62 7.31 9.52 -5.53
N ASP A 63 8.24 10.01 -4.73
CA ASP A 63 8.92 9.18 -3.74
C ASP A 63 7.90 8.67 -2.71
N ARG A 64 8.02 7.41 -2.36
CA ARG A 64 7.15 6.75 -1.38
C ARG A 64 7.96 5.93 -0.39
N LEU A 65 7.49 5.94 0.83
CA LEU A 65 7.97 5.07 1.89
C LEU A 65 6.77 4.43 2.58
N SER A 66 6.88 3.14 2.85
CA SER A 66 5.91 2.43 3.70
C SER A 66 6.65 1.79 4.86
N VAL A 67 6.12 1.94 6.05
CA VAL A 67 6.58 1.29 7.27
C VAL A 67 5.46 0.38 7.76
N MET A 68 5.79 -0.89 8.00
CA MET A 68 4.87 -1.87 8.58
C MET A 68 5.37 -2.23 9.97
N ILE A 69 4.47 -2.19 10.95
CA ILE A 69 4.78 -2.45 12.35
C ILE A 69 3.84 -3.55 12.86
N ASP A 70 4.39 -4.51 13.58
CA ASP A 70 3.69 -5.57 14.28
C ASP A 70 4.19 -5.65 15.72
N ASP A 71 3.28 -5.79 16.66
CA ASP A 71 3.57 -5.95 18.09
C ASP A 71 3.81 -7.41 18.50
N GLY A 72 4.05 -8.28 17.53
CA GLY A 72 4.28 -9.71 17.73
C GLY A 72 3.03 -10.58 17.70
N LYS A 73 1.88 -10.02 17.37
CA LYS A 73 0.60 -10.73 17.30
C LYS A 73 0.30 -11.36 15.94
N VAL A 74 1.02 -10.96 14.89
CA VAL A 74 0.84 -11.54 13.56
C VAL A 74 1.85 -12.66 13.35
N PRO A 75 1.41 -13.93 13.32
CA PRO A 75 2.30 -15.06 13.13
C PRO A 75 3.14 -14.92 11.86
N MET A 76 4.42 -15.26 11.95
CA MET A 76 5.39 -15.23 10.85
C MET A 76 5.80 -13.82 10.34
N PHE A 77 5.18 -12.72 10.79
CA PHE A 77 5.54 -11.39 10.30
C PHE A 77 7.00 -11.04 10.63
N ALA A 78 7.47 -11.37 11.83
CA ALA A 78 8.88 -11.14 12.21
C ALA A 78 9.88 -11.83 11.26
N ASN A 79 9.52 -12.96 10.66
CA ASN A 79 10.37 -13.73 9.77
C ASN A 79 10.21 -13.34 8.29
N GLN A 80 9.00 -13.00 7.87
CA GLN A 80 8.66 -12.75 6.47
C GLN A 80 8.52 -11.26 6.14
N GLY A 81 8.33 -10.41 7.15
CA GLY A 81 8.09 -8.99 6.95
C GLY A 81 6.90 -8.74 6.02
N CYS A 82 6.99 -7.71 5.21
CA CYS A 82 5.92 -7.35 4.27
C CYS A 82 5.62 -8.44 3.22
N TRP A 83 6.53 -9.40 3.02
CA TRP A 83 6.31 -10.54 2.13
C TRP A 83 5.10 -11.37 2.53
N LEU A 84 4.85 -11.53 3.83
CA LEU A 84 3.68 -12.24 4.37
C LEU A 84 2.36 -11.72 3.77
N THR A 85 2.31 -10.44 3.43
CA THR A 85 1.10 -9.75 2.94
C THR A 85 1.07 -9.55 1.42
N CYS A 86 2.13 -9.97 0.70
CA CYS A 86 2.24 -9.75 -0.75
C CYS A 86 1.68 -10.96 -1.50
N HIS A 87 0.59 -10.78 -2.22
CA HIS A 87 -0.10 -11.87 -2.91
C HIS A 87 -0.09 -11.73 -4.43
N THR A 88 -0.23 -10.53 -4.95
CA THR A 88 -0.27 -10.29 -6.40
C THR A 88 1.07 -10.59 -7.05
N GLY A 89 1.15 -11.67 -7.83
CA GLY A 89 2.34 -12.07 -8.58
C GLY A 89 3.56 -12.49 -7.75
N MET A 90 3.47 -12.51 -6.42
CA MET A 90 4.61 -12.72 -5.52
C MET A 90 4.45 -13.89 -4.56
N ARG A 91 3.30 -14.50 -4.49
CA ARG A 91 3.02 -15.75 -3.79
C ARG A 91 2.30 -16.68 -4.75
N ASP A 92 2.15 -17.95 -4.34
CA ASP A 92 1.37 -18.96 -5.07
C ASP A 92 -0.12 -18.61 -5.10
N MET A 93 -0.42 -17.40 -5.53
CA MET A 93 -1.78 -17.02 -5.83
C MET A 93 -2.11 -17.53 -7.22
N PRO A 94 -3.11 -18.41 -7.39
CA PRO A 94 -3.48 -18.94 -8.67
C PRO A 94 -4.11 -17.85 -9.54
N GLY A 95 -3.29 -17.17 -10.30
CA GLY A 95 -3.69 -16.09 -11.20
C GLY A 95 -4.17 -14.82 -10.51
N GLU A 96 -4.04 -13.69 -11.18
CA GLU A 96 -4.68 -12.47 -10.73
C GLU A 96 -6.17 -12.49 -11.11
N PRO A 97 -7.09 -12.18 -10.17
CA PRO A 97 -8.50 -12.05 -10.52
C PRO A 97 -8.72 -10.87 -11.46
N THR A 98 -9.74 -10.97 -12.30
CA THR A 98 -10.19 -9.82 -13.07
C THR A 98 -10.84 -8.78 -12.14
N LYS A 99 -10.90 -7.53 -12.61
CA LYS A 99 -11.56 -6.47 -11.89
C LYS A 99 -13.02 -6.81 -11.55
N GLU A 100 -13.72 -7.43 -12.48
CA GLU A 100 -15.13 -7.84 -12.36
C GLU A 100 -15.28 -8.91 -11.26
N GLN A 101 -14.37 -9.87 -11.19
CA GLN A 101 -14.36 -10.89 -10.14
C GLN A 101 -14.17 -10.28 -8.77
N VAL A 102 -13.22 -9.34 -8.63
CA VAL A 102 -12.98 -8.65 -7.36
C VAL A 102 -14.19 -7.82 -6.96
N GLN A 103 -14.76 -7.03 -7.88
CA GLN A 103 -15.93 -6.19 -7.61
C GLN A 103 -17.18 -7.01 -7.24
N ALA A 104 -17.31 -8.23 -7.75
CA ALA A 104 -18.40 -9.13 -7.39
C ALA A 104 -18.22 -9.80 -6.02
N HIS A 105 -17.00 -9.78 -5.45
CA HIS A 105 -16.73 -10.45 -4.18
C HIS A 105 -17.41 -9.71 -3.01
N PRO A 106 -18.17 -10.42 -2.13
CA PRO A 106 -18.99 -9.79 -1.09
C PRO A 106 -18.20 -8.87 -0.15
N LEU A 107 -17.04 -9.30 0.32
CA LEU A 107 -16.22 -8.52 1.24
C LEU A 107 -15.37 -7.48 0.49
N ILE A 108 -14.52 -7.91 -0.43
CA ILE A 108 -13.53 -7.04 -1.08
C ILE A 108 -14.22 -6.03 -2.02
N GLY A 109 -15.10 -6.50 -2.89
CA GLY A 109 -15.78 -5.66 -3.87
C GLY A 109 -16.99 -4.93 -3.33
N GLN A 110 -17.85 -5.62 -2.56
CA GLN A 110 -19.12 -5.04 -2.15
C GLN A 110 -19.00 -4.25 -0.84
N THR A 111 -18.18 -4.71 0.12
CA THR A 111 -17.99 -4.02 1.41
C THR A 111 -16.88 -2.99 1.33
N HIS A 112 -15.67 -3.38 0.96
CA HIS A 112 -14.53 -2.46 0.87
C HIS A 112 -14.54 -1.58 -0.38
N LYS A 113 -15.43 -1.84 -1.36
CA LYS A 113 -15.55 -1.08 -2.62
C LYS A 113 -14.30 -1.12 -3.48
N GLU A 114 -13.53 -2.20 -3.39
CA GLU A 114 -12.28 -2.35 -4.09
C GLU A 114 -12.46 -3.08 -5.44
N SER A 115 -11.49 -2.93 -6.30
CA SER A 115 -11.50 -3.51 -7.65
C SER A 115 -10.21 -4.26 -8.01
N ASP A 116 -9.33 -4.42 -7.05
CA ASP A 116 -8.10 -5.21 -7.15
C ASP A 116 -7.87 -5.97 -5.84
N VAL A 117 -6.97 -6.95 -5.86
CA VAL A 117 -6.51 -7.63 -4.64
C VAL A 117 -5.21 -6.98 -4.22
N ARG A 118 -5.18 -6.50 -2.97
CA ARG A 118 -4.00 -5.90 -2.37
C ARG A 118 -3.45 -6.76 -1.25
N LYS A 119 -2.67 -6.16 -0.37
CA LYS A 119 -2.12 -6.83 0.79
C LYS A 119 -3.22 -7.34 1.72
N TYR A 120 -3.09 -8.56 2.18
CA TYR A 120 -3.93 -9.15 3.23
C TYR A 120 -3.14 -10.18 4.04
N LEU A 121 -3.60 -10.49 5.24
CA LEU A 121 -2.99 -11.52 6.09
C LEU A 121 -3.59 -12.89 5.80
N PRO A 122 -2.76 -13.95 5.68
CA PRO A 122 -3.26 -15.33 5.50
C PRO A 122 -4.28 -15.76 6.56
N ALA A 123 -4.13 -15.30 7.81
CA ALA A 123 -5.05 -15.60 8.91
C ALA A 123 -6.50 -15.16 8.63
N THR A 124 -6.73 -14.26 7.67
CA THR A 124 -8.06 -13.80 7.27
C THR A 124 -8.69 -14.65 6.17
N ARG A 125 -8.03 -15.74 5.80
CA ARG A 125 -8.50 -16.70 4.78
C ARG A 125 -8.86 -18.03 5.43
N THR A 126 -9.69 -18.81 4.77
CA THR A 126 -10.23 -20.07 5.29
C THR A 126 -9.47 -21.29 4.80
N ASP A 127 -8.63 -21.15 3.79
CA ASP A 127 -7.84 -22.22 3.20
C ASP A 127 -6.33 -22.03 3.48
N GLU A 128 -5.55 -23.12 3.41
CA GLU A 128 -4.11 -23.11 3.64
C GLU A 128 -3.33 -22.30 2.58
N ALA A 129 -3.84 -22.25 1.37
CA ALA A 129 -3.25 -21.47 0.28
C ALA A 129 -3.44 -19.96 0.45
N ALA A 130 -4.26 -19.56 1.41
CA ALA A 130 -4.66 -18.18 1.64
C ALA A 130 -5.20 -17.51 0.35
N SER A 131 -6.10 -18.23 -0.35
CA SER A 131 -6.70 -17.76 -1.60
C SER A 131 -7.44 -16.45 -1.40
N TRP A 132 -7.29 -15.53 -2.32
CA TRP A 132 -7.79 -14.17 -2.18
C TRP A 132 -9.31 -14.09 -1.94
N ASP A 133 -10.07 -15.01 -2.52
CA ASP A 133 -11.53 -15.07 -2.50
C ASP A 133 -12.10 -15.90 -1.32
N LYS A 134 -11.24 -16.63 -0.59
CA LYS A 134 -11.65 -17.48 0.53
C LYS A 134 -11.59 -16.74 1.85
N THR A 135 -12.30 -15.63 1.95
CA THR A 135 -12.30 -14.79 3.15
C THR A 135 -13.07 -15.43 4.31
N ARG A 136 -12.61 -15.18 5.53
CA ARG A 136 -13.38 -15.42 6.73
C ARG A 136 -14.61 -14.51 6.79
N THR A 137 -15.54 -14.82 7.70
CA THR A 137 -16.70 -13.96 7.92
C THR A 137 -16.29 -12.59 8.50
N PRO A 138 -17.11 -11.54 8.30
CA PRO A 138 -16.85 -10.24 8.90
C PRO A 138 -16.67 -10.29 10.42
N GLU A 139 -17.43 -11.15 11.12
CA GLU A 139 -17.35 -11.31 12.57
C GLU A 139 -16.04 -11.97 13.02
N GLU A 140 -15.52 -12.93 12.24
CA GLU A 140 -14.22 -13.53 12.50
C GLU A 140 -13.07 -12.53 12.26
N ILE A 141 -13.18 -11.73 11.20
CA ILE A 141 -12.22 -10.67 10.88
C ILE A 141 -12.22 -9.59 11.97
N ALA A 142 -13.40 -9.17 12.44
CA ALA A 142 -13.51 -8.21 13.54
C ALA A 142 -12.82 -8.73 14.81
N ARG A 143 -13.00 -10.01 15.14
CA ARG A 143 -12.30 -10.64 16.28
C ARG A 143 -10.78 -10.65 16.13
N LEU A 144 -10.26 -10.86 14.91
CA LEU A 144 -8.84 -10.76 14.66
C LEU A 144 -8.34 -9.32 14.89
N LYS A 145 -9.10 -8.33 14.45
CA LYS A 145 -8.78 -6.91 14.69
C LYS A 145 -8.77 -6.58 16.18
N GLU A 146 -9.81 -6.96 16.90
CA GLU A 146 -9.91 -6.76 18.35
C GLU A 146 -8.78 -7.43 19.14
N ALA A 147 -8.32 -8.58 18.67
CA ALA A 147 -7.16 -9.27 19.24
C ALA A 147 -5.82 -8.61 18.88
N GLY A 148 -5.81 -7.59 18.02
CA GLY A 148 -4.62 -6.92 17.53
C GLY A 148 -3.85 -7.71 16.45
N ALA A 149 -4.48 -8.73 15.84
CA ALA A 149 -3.86 -9.57 14.82
C ALA A 149 -3.90 -8.88 13.43
N PHE A 150 -3.37 -7.68 13.35
CA PHE A 150 -3.20 -6.88 12.13
C PHE A 150 -1.80 -6.25 12.10
N VAL A 151 -1.37 -5.82 10.94
CA VAL A 151 -0.10 -5.10 10.79
C VAL A 151 -0.39 -3.64 10.52
N GLU A 152 0.15 -2.78 11.35
CA GLU A 152 0.10 -1.33 11.17
C GLU A 152 0.84 -0.93 9.89
N LEU A 153 0.30 0.03 9.15
CA LEU A 153 0.86 0.46 7.86
C LEU A 153 0.84 1.98 7.73
N MET A 154 1.97 2.61 8.00
CA MET A 154 2.18 4.01 7.67
C MET A 154 2.70 4.15 6.24
N GLN A 155 2.13 5.06 5.46
CA GLN A 155 2.58 5.37 4.11
C GLN A 155 2.87 6.86 3.95
N TRP A 156 4.14 7.19 3.84
CA TRP A 156 4.56 8.52 3.44
C TRP A 156 4.63 8.61 1.91
N ARG A 157 4.05 9.66 1.36
CA ARG A 157 4.02 9.94 -0.08
C ARG A 157 4.43 11.38 -0.32
N GLY A 158 5.48 11.58 -1.12
CA GLY A 158 6.12 12.87 -1.32
C GLY A 158 5.20 13.96 -1.85
N HIS A 159 4.15 13.60 -2.55
CA HIS A 159 3.22 14.55 -3.16
C HIS A 159 1.84 14.59 -2.49
N ARG A 160 1.47 13.59 -1.72
CA ARG A 160 0.12 13.48 -1.15
C ARG A 160 0.11 13.80 0.34
N SER A 161 0.75 13.01 1.14
CA SER A 161 0.77 13.20 2.60
C SER A 161 1.87 14.17 3.07
N ASN A 162 3.04 14.18 2.42
CA ASN A 162 4.12 15.08 2.80
C ASN A 162 3.77 16.59 2.76
N PRO A 163 3.03 17.12 1.75
CA PRO A 163 2.71 18.56 1.73
C PRO A 163 1.93 19.06 2.95
N VAL A 164 1.23 18.17 3.65
CA VAL A 164 0.51 18.49 4.90
C VAL A 164 1.27 18.05 6.15
N GLY A 165 2.52 17.58 5.98
CA GLY A 165 3.39 17.19 7.09
C GLY A 165 3.00 15.88 7.76
N MET A 166 2.30 14.97 7.03
CA MET A 166 1.75 13.74 7.58
C MET A 166 2.20 12.51 6.78
N ALA A 167 1.91 11.33 7.31
CA ALA A 167 1.86 10.07 6.59
C ALA A 167 0.42 9.56 6.59
N ASP A 168 0.05 8.79 5.57
CA ASP A 168 -1.25 8.13 5.57
C ASP A 168 -1.20 6.99 6.59
N ASP A 169 -2.19 6.93 7.43
CA ASP A 169 -2.39 5.89 8.42
C ASP A 169 -3.29 4.79 7.90
N GLY A 170 -2.98 3.55 8.23
CA GLY A 170 -3.73 2.40 7.79
C GLY A 170 -3.18 1.10 8.35
N TYR A 171 -3.82 0.01 8.02
CA TYR A 171 -3.42 -1.32 8.47
C TYR A 171 -3.66 -2.39 7.40
N VAL A 172 -3.04 -3.55 7.59
CA VAL A 172 -3.27 -4.74 6.77
C VAL A 172 -3.92 -5.81 7.63
N LEU A 173 -5.11 -6.23 7.22
CA LEU A 173 -5.86 -7.32 7.84
C LEU A 173 -6.42 -8.23 6.73
N ASP A 174 -7.69 -8.17 6.41
CA ASP A 174 -8.32 -8.88 5.29
C ASP A 174 -8.12 -8.19 3.94
N TYR A 175 -7.74 -6.94 4.01
CA TYR A 175 -7.31 -6.07 2.91
C TYR A 175 -6.35 -5.00 3.46
N ARG A 176 -5.77 -4.18 2.59
CA ARG A 176 -5.07 -2.97 3.00
C ARG A 176 -6.08 -1.85 3.20
N LEU A 177 -6.39 -1.58 4.42
CA LEU A 177 -7.41 -0.62 4.85
C LEU A 177 -6.77 0.69 5.31
N VAL A 178 -7.54 1.76 5.26
CA VAL A 178 -7.17 3.06 5.81
C VAL A 178 -7.90 3.19 7.14
N ASP A 179 -7.20 3.62 8.19
CA ASP A 179 -7.89 3.98 9.41
C ASP A 179 -8.70 5.24 9.18
N ALA A 180 -9.95 5.21 9.57
CA ALA A 180 -10.79 6.38 9.59
C ALA A 180 -10.34 7.24 10.78
N GLY A 181 -9.51 8.24 10.49
CA GLY A 181 -9.18 9.29 11.44
C GLY A 181 -10.32 10.27 11.57
#